data_12eec2821e8bb6e9e8d3f596095e52ab
#
_entry.id   12eec2821e8bb6e9e8d3f596095e52ab
#
_cell.length_a   1.000
_cell.length_b   1.000
_cell.length_c   1.000
_cell.angle_alpha   90.00
_cell.angle_beta   90.00
_cell.angle_gamma   90.00
#
_symmetry.space_group_name_H-M   'P 1'
#
loop_
_entity.id
_entity.type
_entity.pdbx_description
1 polymer ?
#
loop_
_entity_poly.entity_id
_entity_poly.type
_entity_poly.pdbx_seq_one_letter_code
_entity_poly.pdbx_strand_id
1 'polypeptide(L)'
;MWPAQHQSSITAFGADALFVSALQRSDTPTAGQIRQAIEVAVAAFGGPGCAERVAQEFGDHPETAAARMRWARAAARSAFSDLVPEPRRSPDLMALAAA
;
A
#
# COMPACT_ATOMS: atom_id res chain seq x y z
N MET A 1 -19.00 9.64 -0.54
CA MET A 1 -17.99 10.20 0.01
C MET A 1 -17.17 9.41 0.87
N TRP A 2 -17.75 8.79 1.74
CA TRP A 2 -17.09 7.91 2.61
C TRP A 2 -16.21 6.92 1.93
N PRO A 3 -16.71 6.18 0.96
CA PRO A 3 -15.94 5.10 0.34
C PRO A 3 -14.63 5.56 -0.27
N ALA A 4 -14.66 6.66 -0.93
CA ALA A 4 -13.45 7.15 -1.56
C ALA A 4 -12.41 7.54 -0.54
N GLN A 5 -12.82 8.26 0.49
CA GLN A 5 -11.90 8.66 1.51
C GLN A 5 -11.41 7.48 2.29
N HIS A 6 -12.29 6.53 2.52
CA HIS A 6 -11.93 5.36 3.26
C HIS A 6 -10.83 4.58 2.55
N GLN A 7 -10.97 4.43 1.24
CA GLN A 7 -9.96 3.73 0.47
C GLN A 7 -8.63 4.46 0.47
N SER A 8 -8.69 5.77 0.37
CA SER A 8 -7.47 6.55 0.40
C SER A 8 -6.77 6.39 1.73
N SER A 9 -7.54 6.40 2.81
CA SER A 9 -6.97 6.24 4.14
C SER A 9 -6.36 4.87 4.31
N ILE A 10 -7.02 3.84 3.83
CA ILE A 10 -6.50 2.49 3.94
C ILE A 10 -5.20 2.36 3.16
N THR A 11 -5.16 2.95 1.96
CA THR A 11 -3.95 2.88 1.16
C THR A 11 -2.80 3.62 1.84
N ALA A 12 -3.07 4.79 2.37
CA ALA A 12 -2.02 5.55 3.03
C ALA A 12 -1.52 4.82 4.27
N PHE A 13 -2.44 4.26 5.04
CA PHE A 13 -2.11 3.52 6.22
C PHE A 13 -1.27 2.29 5.86
N GLY A 14 -1.67 1.60 4.80
CA GLY A 14 -0.93 0.44 4.35
C GLY A 14 0.45 0.80 3.86
N ALA A 15 0.59 1.94 3.21
CA ALA A 15 1.89 2.38 2.72
C ALA A 15 2.84 2.65 3.88
N ASP A 16 2.35 3.29 4.93
CA ASP A 16 3.20 3.56 6.10
C ASP A 16 3.63 2.25 6.74
N ALA A 17 2.71 1.32 6.90
CA ALA A 17 3.03 0.04 7.51
C ALA A 17 4.04 -0.74 6.66
N LEU A 18 3.84 -0.73 5.36
CA LEU A 18 4.74 -1.43 4.46
C LEU A 18 6.13 -0.77 4.49
N PHE A 19 6.16 0.54 4.57
CA PHE A 19 7.39 1.30 4.63
C PHE A 19 8.25 0.84 5.82
N VAL A 20 7.62 0.66 6.98
CA VAL A 20 8.38 0.26 8.17
C VAL A 20 8.57 -1.24 8.31
N SER A 21 8.01 -2.01 7.40
CA SER A 21 8.14 -3.46 7.45
C SER A 21 9.54 -3.88 7.03
N ALA A 22 9.83 -5.16 7.22
CA ALA A 22 11.13 -5.70 6.83
C ALA A 22 11.20 -6.04 5.35
N LEU A 23 10.07 -5.94 4.65
CA LEU A 23 10.03 -6.33 3.26
C LEU A 23 10.80 -5.34 2.40
N GLN A 24 11.55 -5.88 1.42
CA GLN A 24 12.35 -5.05 0.55
C GLN A 24 11.79 -5.08 -0.86
N ARG A 25 11.97 -3.97 -1.56
CA ARG A 25 11.57 -3.90 -2.95
C ARG A 25 12.26 -5.01 -3.76
N SER A 26 13.50 -5.28 -3.44
CA SER A 26 14.26 -6.30 -4.16
C SER A 26 13.75 -7.71 -3.94
N ASP A 27 12.89 -7.91 -2.95
CA ASP A 27 12.32 -9.22 -2.70
C ASP A 27 11.25 -9.57 -3.73
N THR A 28 10.79 -8.61 -4.50
CA THR A 28 9.73 -8.77 -5.47
C THR A 28 8.54 -9.46 -4.83
N PRO A 29 8.02 -8.91 -3.75
CA PRO A 29 6.99 -9.61 -2.99
C PRO A 29 5.66 -9.74 -3.71
N THR A 30 4.96 -10.80 -3.40
CA THR A 30 3.62 -11.00 -3.92
C THR A 30 2.64 -10.14 -3.14
N ALA A 31 1.42 -10.00 -3.68
CA ALA A 31 0.39 -9.24 -3.00
C ALA A 31 0.12 -9.81 -1.61
N GLY A 32 0.09 -11.13 -1.49
CA GLY A 32 -0.13 -11.76 -0.20
C GLY A 32 0.97 -11.43 0.79
N GLN A 33 2.20 -11.44 0.33
CA GLN A 33 3.33 -11.12 1.21
C GLN A 33 3.27 -9.67 1.64
N ILE A 34 2.85 -8.79 0.74
CA ILE A 34 2.73 -7.38 1.08
C ILE A 34 1.65 -7.18 2.13
N ARG A 35 0.50 -7.80 1.96
CA ARG A 35 -0.59 -7.67 2.93
C ARG A 35 -0.16 -8.22 4.28
N GLN A 36 0.56 -9.33 4.29
CA GLN A 36 1.02 -9.90 5.54
C GLN A 36 2.03 -8.98 6.22
N ALA A 37 2.93 -8.39 5.46
CA ALA A 37 3.93 -7.48 6.03
C ALA A 37 3.24 -6.28 6.66
N ILE A 38 2.17 -5.79 6.03
CA ILE A 38 1.42 -4.68 6.56
C ILE A 38 0.77 -5.08 7.88
N GLU A 39 0.16 -6.26 7.93
CA GLU A 39 -0.48 -6.73 9.15
C GLU A 39 0.52 -6.85 10.30
N VAL A 40 1.68 -7.39 9.99
CA VAL A 40 2.71 -7.55 11.01
C VAL A 40 3.16 -6.20 11.54
N ALA A 41 3.38 -5.25 10.65
CA ALA A 41 3.83 -3.92 11.06
C ALA A 41 2.77 -3.21 11.89
N VAL A 42 1.52 -3.33 11.49
CA VAL A 42 0.44 -2.70 12.22
C VAL A 42 0.30 -3.33 13.60
N ALA A 43 0.43 -4.64 13.68
CA ALA A 43 0.34 -5.31 14.97
C ALA A 43 1.49 -4.91 15.89
N ALA A 44 2.66 -4.71 15.32
CA ALA A 44 3.83 -4.38 16.12
C ALA A 44 3.85 -2.92 16.57
N PHE A 45 3.47 -2.00 15.69
CA PHE A 45 3.64 -0.58 15.97
C PHE A 45 2.34 0.23 16.03
N GLY A 46 1.27 -0.30 15.49
CA GLY A 46 0.04 0.46 15.37
C GLY A 46 0.16 1.49 14.27
N GLY A 47 -0.96 2.08 13.88
CA GLY A 47 -0.97 3.11 12.87
C GLY A 47 -0.11 4.30 13.23
N PRO A 48 -0.33 4.88 14.43
CA PRO A 48 0.50 6.03 14.84
C PRO A 48 1.97 5.69 14.92
N GLY A 49 2.30 4.49 15.38
CA GLY A 49 3.68 4.08 15.47
C GLY A 49 4.34 3.96 14.10
N CYS A 50 3.60 3.47 13.12
CA CYS A 50 4.12 3.39 11.77
C CYS A 50 4.37 4.80 11.22
N ALA A 51 3.43 5.71 11.44
CA ALA A 51 3.58 7.06 10.94
C ALA A 51 4.77 7.76 11.56
N GLU A 52 4.99 7.53 12.84
CA GLU A 52 6.13 8.09 13.54
C GLU A 52 7.43 7.63 12.93
N ARG A 53 7.52 6.35 12.66
CA ARG A 53 8.75 5.80 12.09
C ARG A 53 8.99 6.33 10.69
N VAL A 54 7.93 6.50 9.91
CA VAL A 54 8.06 7.07 8.59
C VAL A 54 8.60 8.48 8.70
N ALA A 55 8.03 9.27 9.61
CA ALA A 55 8.48 10.65 9.78
C ALA A 55 9.95 10.70 10.17
N GLN A 56 10.37 9.80 11.04
CA GLN A 56 11.74 9.76 11.48
C GLN A 56 12.68 9.45 10.33
N GLU A 57 12.30 8.51 9.49
CA GLU A 57 13.14 8.16 8.34
C GLU A 57 13.25 9.30 7.36
N PHE A 58 12.16 10.02 7.15
CA PHE A 58 12.21 11.18 6.27
C PHE A 58 13.11 12.26 6.86
N GLY A 59 13.16 12.37 8.16
CA GLY A 59 14.04 13.34 8.79
C GLY A 59 15.49 12.92 8.68
N ASP A 60 15.76 11.64 8.85
CA ASP A 60 17.14 11.14 8.86
C ASP A 60 17.70 10.85 7.46
N HIS A 61 16.87 10.33 6.59
CA HIS A 61 17.31 9.91 5.26
C HIS A 61 16.27 10.27 4.21
N PRO A 62 16.10 11.57 3.95
CA PRO A 62 15.01 12.02 3.10
C PRO A 62 14.95 11.41 1.71
N GLU A 63 16.07 11.26 1.06
CA GLU A 63 16.05 10.73 -0.30
C GLU A 63 15.71 9.25 -0.35
N THR A 64 16.31 8.51 0.54
CA THR A 64 16.03 7.08 0.62
C THR A 64 14.60 6.85 1.05
N ALA A 65 14.13 7.64 2.01
CA ALA A 65 12.77 7.52 2.49
C ALA A 65 11.77 7.82 1.38
N ALA A 66 12.04 8.83 0.59
CA ALA A 66 11.14 9.18 -0.51
C ALA A 66 11.04 8.05 -1.53
N ALA A 67 12.16 7.45 -1.87
CA ALA A 67 12.16 6.36 -2.82
C ALA A 67 11.41 5.16 -2.28
N ARG A 68 11.65 4.84 -1.01
CA ARG A 68 10.98 3.71 -0.40
C ARG A 68 9.49 3.95 -0.29
N MET A 69 9.09 5.18 0.01
CA MET A 69 7.68 5.48 0.12
C MET A 69 6.98 5.40 -1.24
N ARG A 70 7.65 5.78 -2.31
CA ARG A 70 7.06 5.62 -3.63
C ARG A 70 6.78 4.16 -3.91
N TRP A 71 7.73 3.31 -3.57
CA TRP A 71 7.53 1.87 -3.74
C TRP A 71 6.42 1.38 -2.85
N ALA A 72 6.43 1.79 -1.57
CA ALA A 72 5.43 1.32 -0.62
C ALA A 72 4.02 1.69 -1.04
N ARG A 73 3.84 2.89 -1.54
CA ARG A 73 2.52 3.32 -2.00
C ARG A 73 2.03 2.52 -3.19
N ALA A 74 2.91 2.31 -4.14
CA ALA A 74 2.55 1.54 -5.32
C ALA A 74 2.26 0.10 -4.97
N ALA A 75 3.08 -0.48 -4.12
CA ALA A 75 2.92 -1.88 -3.73
C ALA A 75 1.64 -2.08 -2.91
N ALA A 76 1.37 -1.17 -1.98
CA ALA A 76 0.16 -1.29 -1.18
C ALA A 76 -1.08 -1.13 -2.03
N ARG A 77 -1.07 -0.18 -2.94
CA ARG A 77 -2.20 0.03 -3.82
C ARG A 77 -2.45 -1.20 -4.67
N SER A 78 -1.41 -1.77 -5.21
CA SER A 78 -1.53 -2.95 -6.04
C SER A 78 -2.04 -4.14 -5.24
N ALA A 79 -1.53 -4.32 -4.03
CA ALA A 79 -1.92 -5.46 -3.21
C ALA A 79 -3.38 -5.39 -2.80
N PHE A 80 -3.85 -4.19 -2.49
CA PHE A 80 -5.22 -4.05 -2.06
C PHE A 80 -6.21 -3.96 -3.20
N SER A 81 -5.77 -3.65 -4.39
CA SER A 81 -6.68 -3.60 -5.52
C SER A 81 -7.22 -4.98 -5.83
N ASP A 82 -6.51 -6.03 -5.43
CA ASP A 82 -6.98 -7.38 -5.64
C ASP A 82 -8.18 -7.70 -4.77
N LEU A 83 -8.29 -7.01 -3.65
CA LEU A 83 -9.36 -7.26 -2.72
C LEU A 83 -10.62 -6.49 -3.02
N VAL A 84 -10.48 -5.43 -3.79
CA VAL A 84 -11.60 -4.58 -4.10
C VAL A 84 -12.13 -4.89 -5.48
N PRO A 85 -13.36 -5.33 -5.59
CA PRO A 85 -13.91 -5.62 -6.91
C PRO A 85 -13.88 -4.37 -7.75
N GLU A 86 -13.61 -4.54 -8.99
CA GLU A 86 -13.51 -3.43 -9.89
C GLU A 86 -14.75 -3.38 -10.72
N PRO A 87 -15.78 -2.82 -10.21
CA PRO A 87 -17.05 -2.83 -10.91
C PRO A 87 -16.94 -2.31 -12.32
N ARG A 88 -16.16 -1.32 -12.50
CA ARG A 88 -16.06 -0.81 -13.77
C ARG A 88 -15.30 -1.67 -14.64
N ARG A 89 -14.64 -2.53 -14.20
CA ARG A 89 -13.94 -3.41 -15.02
C ARG A 89 -14.34 -3.16 -16.39
N SER A 90 -14.18 -2.06 -16.76
CA SER A 90 -14.47 -1.66 -18.07
C SER A 90 -14.07 -2.59 -19.14
N PRO A 91 -12.99 -3.24 -19.00
CA PRO A 91 -12.58 -4.16 -20.04
C PRO A 91 -13.63 -5.16 -20.38
N ASP A 92 -14.35 -5.57 -19.39
CA ASP A 92 -15.37 -6.54 -19.61
C ASP A 92 -16.45 -5.96 -20.46
N LEU A 93 -16.81 -4.74 -20.16
CA LEU A 93 -17.83 -4.09 -20.91
C LEU A 93 -17.38 -3.88 -22.32
N MET A 94 -16.12 -3.56 -22.45
CA MET A 94 -15.59 -3.34 -23.73
C MET A 94 -15.63 -4.58 -24.52
N ALA A 95 -15.24 -5.66 -23.92
CA ALA A 95 -15.22 -6.93 -24.59
C ALA A 95 -16.62 -7.27 -25.06
N LEU A 96 -17.59 -7.01 -24.25
CA LEU A 96 -18.96 -7.30 -24.61
C LEU A 96 -19.40 -6.43 -25.75
N ALA A 97 -19.03 -5.20 -25.68
CA ALA A 97 -19.40 -4.27 -26.71
C ALA A 97 -18.76 -4.69 -28.03
N ALA A 98 -17.57 -5.14 -27.95
CA ALA A 98 -16.87 -5.54 -29.14
C ALA A 98 -17.50 -6.77 -29.73
N ALA A 99 -17.96 -7.62 -28.87
CA ALA A 99 -18.61 -8.81 -29.36
C ALA A 99 -19.95 -8.47 -29.97
#